data_a666e05fef0a3e0114c42b781792afa1
#
_entry.id   a666e05fef0a3e0114c42b781792afa1
#
_cell.length_a   1.000
_cell.length_b   1.000
_cell.length_c   1.000
_cell.angle_alpha   90.00
_cell.angle_beta   90.00
_cell.angle_gamma   90.00
#
_symmetry.space_group_name_H-M   'P 1'
#
loop_
_entity.id
_entity.type
_entity.pdbx_description
1 polymer ?
#
loop_
_entity_poly.entity_id
_entity_poly.type
_entity_poly.pdbx_seq_one_letter_code
_entity_poly.pdbx_strand_id
1 'polypeptide(L)'
;MKNSFFIIILAVLLNFEVFGQNLECQGARIRILNKDTTEKFFYDLPLSQTLEINNSIIIVHRCVKLSTKERQDDIALISHKSFNENKLKNNFFGWIFKSSHYMNSPHNSSLDIRLHSCLEKDPIFLKKSED
;
A
#
# COMPACT_ATOMS: atom_id res chain seq x y z
N MET A 1 4.33 5.53 53.74
CA MET A 1 5.58 5.52 52.91
C MET A 1 5.54 4.49 51.79
N LYS A 2 5.00 3.29 52.00
CA LYS A 2 4.94 2.29 50.90
C LYS A 2 4.00 2.71 49.75
N ASN A 3 2.91 3.42 50.00
CA ASN A 3 1.96 3.84 48.96
C ASN A 3 2.50 4.96 48.06
N SER A 4 3.39 5.81 48.59
CA SER A 4 3.98 6.91 47.81
C SER A 4 4.96 6.39 46.77
N PHE A 5 5.71 5.34 47.08
CA PHE A 5 6.65 4.70 46.18
C PHE A 5 5.93 3.96 45.03
N PHE A 6 4.79 3.37 45.34
CA PHE A 6 3.95 2.66 44.35
C PHE A 6 3.31 3.62 43.35
N ILE A 7 2.89 4.81 43.82
CA ILE A 7 2.31 5.86 42.97
C ILE A 7 3.36 6.42 42.00
N ILE A 8 4.62 6.56 42.45
CA ILE A 8 5.71 7.05 41.61
C ILE A 8 6.05 6.04 40.50
N ILE A 9 6.07 4.75 40.82
CA ILE A 9 6.30 3.69 39.83
C ILE A 9 5.18 3.62 38.81
N LEU A 10 3.92 3.78 39.24
CA LEU A 10 2.78 3.79 38.36
C LEU A 10 2.79 5.00 37.43
N ALA A 11 3.19 6.18 37.91
CA ALA A 11 3.33 7.39 37.12
C ALA A 11 4.42 7.27 36.07
N VAL A 12 5.52 6.58 36.34
CA VAL A 12 6.60 6.35 35.37
C VAL A 12 6.15 5.37 34.28
N LEU A 13 5.32 4.39 34.61
CA LEU A 13 4.80 3.44 33.61
C LEU A 13 3.79 4.07 32.64
N LEU A 14 3.14 5.17 33.02
CA LEU A 14 2.18 5.88 32.16
C LEU A 14 2.83 6.82 31.13
N ASN A 15 4.14 7.02 31.22
CA ASN A 15 4.88 7.88 30.28
C ASN A 15 5.54 7.11 29.13
N PHE A 16 5.12 5.88 28.86
CA PHE A 16 5.48 5.20 27.62
C PHE A 16 4.71 5.85 26.47
N GLU A 17 5.28 6.89 25.91
CA GLU A 17 4.84 7.39 24.61
C GLU A 17 5.09 6.28 23.59
N VAL A 18 4.02 5.79 22.99
CA VAL A 18 4.09 4.87 21.87
C VAL A 18 4.64 5.65 20.69
N PHE A 19 5.94 5.52 20.43
CA PHE A 19 6.59 6.10 19.27
C PHE A 19 6.26 5.27 18.03
N GLY A 20 5.55 5.90 17.09
CA GLY A 20 5.21 5.32 15.82
C GLY A 20 3.85 4.63 15.84
N GLN A 21 2.88 5.24 15.18
CA GLN A 21 1.59 4.63 14.91
C GLN A 21 1.53 4.21 13.45
N ASN A 22 1.35 2.92 13.23
CA ASN A 22 1.04 2.39 11.92
C ASN A 22 -0.47 2.31 11.79
N LEU A 23 -1.01 2.88 10.71
CA LEU A 23 -2.43 2.85 10.43
C LEU A 23 -2.73 1.86 9.31
N GLU A 24 -3.46 0.79 9.63
CA GLU A 24 -4.00 -0.12 8.62
C GLU A 24 -5.13 0.57 7.86
N CYS A 25 -4.97 0.68 6.54
CA CYS A 25 -5.94 1.31 5.66
C CYS A 25 -6.89 0.29 5.04
N GLN A 26 -7.98 0.78 4.45
CA GLN A 26 -9.05 -0.03 3.89
C GLN A 26 -8.96 -0.18 2.37
N GLY A 27 -8.01 0.47 1.77
CA GLY A 27 -7.79 0.43 0.34
C GLY A 27 -6.52 1.17 -0.06
N ALA A 28 -6.28 1.25 -1.35
CA ALA A 28 -5.12 1.94 -1.89
C ALA A 28 -5.49 2.69 -3.17
N ARG A 29 -4.90 3.86 -3.35
CA ARG A 29 -4.88 4.55 -4.64
C ARG A 29 -3.60 4.17 -5.37
N ILE A 30 -3.77 3.51 -6.50
CA ILE A 30 -2.69 3.00 -7.32
C ILE A 30 -2.63 3.82 -8.61
N ARG A 31 -1.42 4.23 -8.98
CA ARG A 31 -1.15 4.82 -10.27
C ARG A 31 -0.67 3.76 -11.25
N ILE A 32 -1.33 3.65 -12.38
CA ILE A 32 -0.96 2.72 -13.44
C ILE A 32 -0.60 3.52 -14.69
N LEU A 33 0.62 3.33 -15.15
CA LEU A 33 1.11 3.87 -16.42
C LEU A 33 1.19 2.74 -17.44
N ASN A 34 0.49 2.90 -18.56
CA ASN A 34 0.69 2.05 -19.72
C ASN A 34 1.92 2.55 -20.47
N LYS A 35 2.98 1.75 -20.50
CA LYS A 35 4.25 2.14 -21.13
C LYS A 35 4.16 2.23 -22.64
N ASP A 36 3.23 1.49 -23.25
CA ASP A 36 3.07 1.46 -24.71
C ASP A 36 2.32 2.67 -25.23
N THR A 37 1.28 3.12 -24.53
CA THR A 37 0.44 4.26 -24.92
C THR A 37 0.78 5.54 -24.16
N THR A 38 1.58 5.47 -23.10
CA THR A 38 1.88 6.56 -22.16
C THR A 38 0.68 7.10 -21.40
N GLU A 39 -0.44 6.41 -21.44
CA GLU A 39 -1.62 6.76 -20.66
C GLU A 39 -1.43 6.42 -19.18
N LYS A 40 -1.91 7.31 -18.33
CA LYS A 40 -1.78 7.22 -16.89
C LYS A 40 -3.14 7.30 -16.23
N PHE A 41 -3.44 6.35 -15.36
CA PHE A 41 -4.70 6.27 -14.65
C PHE A 41 -4.47 6.06 -13.16
N PHE A 42 -5.42 6.54 -12.37
CA PHE A 42 -5.49 6.25 -10.94
C PHE A 42 -6.68 5.34 -10.65
N TYR A 43 -6.46 4.34 -9.82
CA TYR A 43 -7.49 3.42 -9.36
C TYR A 43 -7.56 3.44 -7.85
N ASP A 44 -8.78 3.61 -7.33
CA ASP A 44 -9.08 3.40 -5.92
C ASP A 44 -9.52 1.94 -5.74
N LEU A 45 -8.65 1.17 -5.10
CA LEU A 45 -8.82 -0.27 -4.94
C LEU A 45 -9.17 -0.61 -3.49
N PRO A 46 -10.36 -1.18 -3.23
CA PRO A 46 -10.61 -1.83 -1.96
C PRO A 46 -9.64 -3.01 -1.76
N LEU A 47 -9.34 -3.33 -0.51
CA LEU A 47 -8.49 -4.50 -0.21
C LEU A 47 -9.14 -5.79 -0.74
N SER A 48 -8.32 -6.65 -1.29
CA SER A 48 -8.69 -7.98 -1.81
C SER A 48 -9.58 -7.98 -3.06
N GLN A 49 -9.90 -6.83 -3.62
CA GLN A 49 -10.60 -6.77 -4.90
C GLN A 49 -9.62 -6.87 -6.07
N THR A 50 -10.04 -7.58 -7.09
CA THR A 50 -9.23 -7.81 -8.28
C THR A 50 -9.44 -6.71 -9.30
N LEU A 51 -8.34 -6.11 -9.75
CA LEU A 51 -8.32 -5.21 -10.91
C LEU A 51 -7.74 -5.99 -12.09
N GLU A 52 -8.53 -6.11 -13.15
CA GLU A 52 -8.06 -6.65 -14.42
C GLU A 52 -7.84 -5.54 -15.43
N ILE A 53 -6.64 -5.45 -15.96
CA ILE A 53 -6.27 -4.44 -16.94
C ILE A 53 -5.15 -4.96 -17.84
N ASN A 54 -5.31 -4.86 -19.17
CA ASN A 54 -4.28 -5.17 -20.17
C ASN A 54 -3.57 -6.51 -19.90
N ASN A 55 -4.29 -7.59 -19.76
CA ASN A 55 -3.76 -8.92 -19.47
C ASN A 55 -2.99 -9.00 -18.14
N SER A 56 -3.29 -8.12 -17.21
CA SER A 56 -2.74 -8.12 -15.86
C SER A 56 -3.84 -8.23 -14.83
N ILE A 57 -3.53 -8.89 -13.73
CA ILE A 57 -4.40 -8.98 -12.55
C ILE A 57 -3.64 -8.38 -11.38
N ILE A 58 -4.24 -7.39 -10.74
CA ILE A 58 -3.65 -6.64 -9.63
C ILE A 58 -4.58 -6.73 -8.43
N ILE A 59 -4.03 -7.09 -7.29
CA ILE A 59 -4.75 -7.15 -6.02
C ILE A 59 -3.91 -6.44 -4.95
N VAL A 60 -4.54 -5.54 -4.20
CA VAL A 60 -3.96 -4.95 -3.00
C VAL A 60 -4.43 -5.76 -1.80
N HIS A 61 -3.51 -6.42 -1.11
CA HIS A 61 -3.82 -7.24 0.06
C HIS A 61 -3.81 -6.43 1.35
N ARG A 62 -2.88 -5.49 1.46
CA ARG A 62 -2.77 -4.58 2.61
C ARG A 62 -2.26 -3.23 2.15
N CYS A 63 -2.68 -2.18 2.82
CA CYS A 63 -2.09 -0.85 2.69
C CYS A 63 -1.94 -0.22 4.07
N VAL A 64 -0.74 0.21 4.40
CA VAL A 64 -0.41 0.70 5.73
C VAL A 64 0.25 2.07 5.62
N LYS A 65 -0.24 3.03 6.39
CA LYS A 65 0.45 4.30 6.60
C LYS A 65 1.42 4.16 7.75
N LEU A 66 2.71 4.26 7.44
CA LEU A 66 3.77 4.26 8.43
C LEU A 66 4.03 5.69 8.89
N SER A 67 3.98 5.88 10.19
CA SER A 67 4.33 7.17 10.80
C SER A 67 5.38 6.94 11.87
N THR A 68 6.58 7.42 11.61
CA THR A 68 7.67 7.48 12.58
C THR A 68 8.03 8.93 12.86
N LYS A 69 8.83 9.21 13.90
CA LYS A 69 9.29 10.56 14.22
C LYS A 69 9.98 11.26 13.05
N GLU A 70 10.65 10.50 12.21
CA GLU A 70 11.54 11.05 11.16
C GLU A 70 10.93 10.93 9.78
N ARG A 71 9.93 10.06 9.58
CA ARG A 71 9.45 9.74 8.24
C ARG A 71 8.01 9.26 8.24
N GLN A 72 7.27 9.73 7.26
CA GLN A 72 5.96 9.19 6.90
C GLN A 72 6.05 8.51 5.54
N ASP A 73 5.47 7.34 5.42
CA ASP A 73 5.42 6.60 4.16
C ASP A 73 4.15 5.76 4.10
N ASP A 74 3.69 5.52 2.88
CA ASP A 74 2.63 4.57 2.62
C ASP A 74 3.26 3.32 1.97
N ILE A 75 2.88 2.16 2.43
CA ILE A 75 3.31 0.87 1.88
C ILE A 75 2.11 0.00 1.55
N ALA A 76 2.21 -0.77 0.50
CA ALA A 76 1.15 -1.69 0.10
C ALA A 76 1.73 -3.07 -0.25
N LEU A 77 1.06 -4.11 0.23
CA LEU A 77 1.31 -5.48 -0.18
C LEU A 77 0.41 -5.78 -1.37
N ILE A 78 1.02 -6.00 -2.52
CA ILE A 78 0.29 -6.26 -3.76
C ILE A 78 0.69 -7.58 -4.40
N SER A 79 -0.24 -8.12 -5.17
CA SER A 79 0.08 -9.14 -6.17
C SER A 79 -0.19 -8.57 -7.57
N HIS A 80 0.71 -8.86 -8.49
CA HIS A 80 0.59 -8.49 -9.88
C HIS A 80 0.96 -9.68 -10.76
N LYS A 81 -0.02 -10.19 -11.48
CA LYS A 81 0.17 -11.27 -12.44
C LYS A 81 -0.06 -10.73 -13.85
N SER A 82 0.86 -10.98 -14.76
CA SER A 82 0.67 -10.65 -16.16
C SER A 82 0.67 -11.91 -17.02
N PHE A 83 -0.17 -11.89 -18.05
CA PHE A 83 -0.39 -13.04 -18.93
C PHE A 83 -0.02 -12.68 -20.36
N ASN A 84 0.46 -13.66 -21.09
CA ASN A 84 0.68 -13.59 -22.53
C ASN A 84 0.08 -14.83 -23.16
N GLU A 85 -0.85 -14.64 -24.09
CA GLU A 85 -1.57 -15.77 -24.75
C GLU A 85 -2.17 -16.74 -23.74
N ASN A 86 -2.83 -16.22 -22.70
CA ASN A 86 -3.41 -16.99 -21.59
C ASN A 86 -2.41 -17.78 -20.73
N LYS A 87 -1.12 -17.54 -20.90
CA LYS A 87 -0.06 -18.12 -20.05
C LYS A 87 0.46 -17.08 -19.08
N LEU A 88 0.66 -17.50 -17.83
CA LEU A 88 1.26 -16.65 -16.81
C LEU A 88 2.71 -16.33 -17.20
N LYS A 89 2.98 -15.07 -17.47
CA LYS A 89 4.31 -14.58 -17.87
C LYS A 89 5.12 -14.07 -16.69
N ASN A 90 4.51 -13.22 -15.85
CA ASN A 90 5.13 -12.66 -14.67
C ASN A 90 4.21 -12.81 -13.47
N ASN A 91 4.80 -13.05 -12.31
CA ASN A 91 4.09 -13.13 -11.05
C ASN A 91 4.92 -12.38 -10.00
N PHE A 92 4.37 -11.27 -9.52
CA PHE A 92 4.96 -10.48 -8.46
C PHE A 92 4.05 -10.53 -7.24
N PHE A 93 4.65 -10.74 -6.07
CA PHE A 93 4.00 -10.61 -4.78
C PHE A 93 4.97 -9.96 -3.81
N GLY A 94 4.65 -8.77 -3.32
CA GLY A 94 5.55 -8.07 -2.41
C GLY A 94 5.04 -6.69 -2.02
N TRP A 95 5.85 -6.02 -1.21
CA TRP A 95 5.59 -4.67 -0.75
C TRP A 95 6.10 -3.64 -1.74
N ILE A 96 5.26 -2.65 -2.02
CA ILE A 96 5.65 -1.44 -2.75
C ILE A 96 5.55 -0.23 -1.82
N PHE A 97 6.41 0.77 -2.06
CA PHE A 97 6.56 1.95 -1.22
C PHE A 97 6.21 3.20 -2.02
N LYS A 98 5.42 4.08 -1.45
CA LYS A 98 5.15 5.39 -2.05
C LYS A 98 6.42 6.20 -2.27
N SER A 99 7.35 6.15 -1.30
CA SER A 99 8.58 6.94 -1.31
C SER A 99 9.67 6.38 -2.21
N SER A 100 9.59 5.11 -2.61
CA SER A 100 10.61 4.45 -3.42
C SER A 100 10.02 3.82 -4.67
N HIS A 101 10.42 4.32 -5.82
CA HIS A 101 9.93 3.86 -7.12
C HIS A 101 10.75 2.70 -7.70
N TYR A 102 11.84 2.34 -7.05
CA TYR A 102 12.82 1.38 -7.57
C TYR A 102 12.56 -0.06 -7.12
N MET A 103 11.66 -0.27 -6.19
CA MET A 103 11.43 -1.59 -5.65
C MET A 103 10.24 -2.23 -6.35
N ASN A 104 10.56 -3.25 -7.11
CA ASN A 104 9.68 -4.37 -7.37
C ASN A 104 8.53 -4.11 -8.36
N SER A 105 8.84 -3.56 -9.54
CA SER A 105 7.97 -3.82 -10.69
C SER A 105 8.38 -5.12 -11.36
N PRO A 106 7.44 -5.97 -11.78
CA PRO A 106 7.79 -7.10 -12.61
C PRO A 106 8.51 -6.63 -13.87
N HIS A 107 9.68 -7.17 -14.10
CA HIS A 107 10.40 -6.90 -15.34
C HIS A 107 9.57 -7.37 -16.54
N ASN A 108 9.54 -6.59 -17.60
CA ASN A 108 8.82 -6.89 -18.86
C ASN A 108 7.29 -6.75 -18.81
N SER A 109 6.74 -6.11 -17.80
CA SER A 109 5.33 -5.70 -17.84
C SER A 109 5.17 -4.43 -18.69
N SER A 110 4.09 -4.37 -19.47
CA SER A 110 3.70 -3.13 -20.16
C SER A 110 3.13 -2.08 -19.21
N LEU A 111 2.86 -2.45 -17.98
CA LEU A 111 2.32 -1.57 -16.96
C LEU A 111 3.35 -1.23 -15.90
N ASP A 112 3.46 0.05 -15.58
CA ASP A 112 4.19 0.54 -14.41
C ASP A 112 3.20 0.84 -13.29
N ILE A 113 3.34 0.14 -12.17
CA ILE A 113 2.42 0.21 -11.04
C ILE A 113 3.14 0.89 -9.89
N ARG A 114 2.53 1.97 -9.37
CA ARG A 114 3.06 2.71 -8.24
C ARG A 114 1.98 2.96 -7.21
N LEU A 115 2.36 2.95 -5.95
CA LEU A 115 1.48 3.35 -4.86
C LEU A 115 1.42 4.88 -4.80
N HIS A 116 0.22 5.44 -4.95
CA HIS A 116 -0.01 6.86 -4.76
C HIS A 116 -0.29 7.19 -3.30
N SER A 117 -1.20 6.47 -2.68
CA SER A 117 -1.52 6.62 -1.25
C SER A 117 -2.35 5.45 -0.75
N CYS A 118 -2.30 5.23 0.56
CA CYS A 118 -3.28 4.38 1.23
C CYS A 118 -4.58 5.15 1.48
N LEU A 119 -5.71 4.47 1.37
CA LEU A 119 -7.03 5.03 1.64
C LEU A 119 -7.50 4.57 3.02
N GLU A 120 -7.69 5.51 3.92
CA GLU A 120 -8.13 5.22 5.29
C GLU A 120 -9.56 4.71 5.32
N LYS A 121 -10.40 5.23 4.42
CA LYS A 121 -11.79 4.80 4.26
C LYS A 121 -11.90 3.77 3.14
N ASP A 122 -12.73 2.74 3.39
CA ASP A 122 -13.04 1.75 2.38
C ASP A 122 -13.72 2.42 1.17
N PRO A 123 -13.13 2.34 -0.03
CA PRO A 123 -13.76 2.86 -1.24
C PRO A 123 -14.98 2.04 -1.69
N ILE A 124 -15.20 0.86 -1.08
CA ILE A 124 -16.30 -0.08 -1.32
C ILE A 124 -16.22 -0.71 -2.72
N PHE A 125 -16.13 0.11 -3.74
CA PHE A 125 -16.04 -0.32 -5.13
C PHE A 125 -14.73 0.15 -5.77
N LEU A 126 -14.21 -0.67 -6.66
CA LEU A 126 -13.12 -0.28 -7.53
C LEU A 126 -13.54 0.92 -8.37
N LYS A 127 -12.76 1.98 -8.34
CA LYS A 127 -13.06 3.24 -9.01
C LYS A 127 -11.86 3.74 -9.79
N LYS A 128 -12.07 4.05 -11.06
CA LYS A 128 -11.08 4.66 -11.92
C LYS A 128 -11.24 6.17 -11.93
N SER A 129 -10.14 6.89 -11.81
CA SER A 129 -10.11 8.33 -12.04
C SER A 129 -8.99 8.70 -13.00
N GLU A 130 -9.25 9.67 -13.83
CA GLU A 130 -8.25 10.34 -14.65
C GLU A 130 -7.77 11.58 -13.91
N ASP A 131 -6.50 11.76 -13.90
CA ASP A 131 -5.91 12.93 -13.26
C ASP A 131 -5.89 14.12 -14.24
#